data_bc7f970a859dc2462a896185c4396ed7
#
_entry.id   bc7f970a859dc2462a896185c4396ed7
#
_cell.length_a   1.000
_cell.length_b   1.000
_cell.length_c   1.000
_cell.angle_alpha   90.00
_cell.angle_beta   90.00
_cell.angle_gamma   90.00
#
_symmetry.space_group_name_H-M   'P 1'
#
loop_
_entity.id
_entity.type
_entity.pdbx_description
1 polymer ?
#
loop_
_entity_poly.entity_id
_entity_poly.type
_entity_poly.pdbx_seq_one_letter_code
_entity_poly.pdbx_strand_id
1 'polypeptide(L)'
;MEKKKIGIIGGGISGACLGYHLSLYDNAEVIVFEKDTIGGASTAKSAGTVCLFDDSLRNRYWDVRLYGFESYLKMEAEEKGSAGFDKTGTLVVATNEQVEATIKTGIALAKAAGYNGEYI
;
A
#
# COMPACT_ATOMS: atom_id res chain seq x y z
N MET A 1 23.59 10.55 -20.55
CA MET A 1 22.81 9.47 -21.21
C MET A 1 21.46 10.04 -21.58
N GLU A 2 20.90 9.67 -22.72
CA GLU A 2 19.56 10.09 -23.12
C GLU A 2 18.52 9.47 -22.16
N LYS A 3 17.59 10.32 -21.66
CA LYS A 3 16.54 9.83 -20.75
C LYS A 3 15.52 9.00 -21.51
N LYS A 4 15.10 7.89 -20.93
CA LYS A 4 13.99 7.08 -21.47
C LYS A 4 12.67 7.78 -21.15
N LYS A 5 11.86 8.04 -22.18
CA LYS A 5 10.52 8.60 -22.00
C LYS A 5 9.52 7.47 -21.73
N ILE A 6 8.81 7.58 -20.62
CA ILE A 6 7.85 6.57 -20.15
C ILE A 6 6.49 7.25 -19.98
N GLY A 7 5.49 6.77 -20.75
CA GLY A 7 4.10 7.23 -20.61
C GLY A 7 3.31 6.24 -19.77
N ILE A 8 2.61 6.72 -18.74
CA ILE A 8 1.70 5.94 -17.90
C ILE A 8 0.28 6.40 -18.22
N ILE A 9 -0.60 5.47 -18.53
CA ILE A 9 -2.02 5.77 -18.81
C ILE A 9 -2.84 5.46 -17.56
N GLY A 10 -3.48 6.48 -16.99
CA GLY A 10 -4.29 6.45 -15.80
C GLY A 10 -3.61 7.06 -14.58
N GLY A 11 -4.20 8.10 -14.02
CA GLY A 11 -3.73 8.87 -12.85
C GLY A 11 -4.36 8.41 -11.54
N GLY A 12 -4.80 7.14 -11.42
CA GLY A 12 -5.20 6.54 -10.16
C GLY A 12 -4.00 6.15 -9.29
N ILE A 13 -4.25 5.55 -8.12
CA ILE A 13 -3.19 5.16 -7.18
C ILE A 13 -2.08 4.32 -7.84
N SER A 14 -2.46 3.37 -8.70
CA SER A 14 -1.48 2.51 -9.38
C SER A 14 -0.56 3.30 -10.32
N GLY A 15 -1.13 4.21 -11.12
CA GLY A 15 -0.35 5.06 -12.03
C GLY A 15 0.51 6.07 -11.28
N ALA A 16 0.00 6.65 -10.20
CA ALA A 16 0.74 7.57 -9.34
C ALA A 16 1.93 6.86 -8.67
N CYS A 17 1.72 5.69 -8.05
CA CYS A 17 2.78 4.91 -7.44
C CYS A 17 3.84 4.47 -8.45
N LEU A 18 3.42 3.99 -9.64
CA LEU A 18 4.35 3.62 -10.70
C LEU A 18 5.17 4.83 -11.17
N GLY A 19 4.49 5.97 -11.36
CA GLY A 19 5.14 7.24 -11.74
C GLY A 19 6.17 7.68 -10.71
N TYR A 20 5.82 7.63 -9.43
CA TYR A 20 6.74 7.94 -8.33
C TYR A 20 7.98 7.04 -8.37
N HIS A 21 7.80 5.73 -8.36
CA HIS A 21 8.94 4.81 -8.34
C HIS A 21 9.83 4.91 -9.59
N LEU A 22 9.24 5.14 -10.76
CA LEU A 22 10.02 5.34 -11.99
C LEU A 22 10.76 6.69 -12.01
N SER A 23 10.20 7.73 -11.38
CA SER A 23 10.86 9.05 -11.29
C SER A 23 12.11 9.06 -10.43
N LEU A 24 12.30 8.04 -9.58
CA LEU A 24 13.52 7.88 -8.77
C LEU A 24 14.76 7.48 -9.60
N TYR A 25 14.57 7.13 -10.87
CA TYR A 25 15.68 6.78 -11.77
C TYR A 25 16.10 7.99 -12.59
N ASP A 26 17.36 8.39 -12.49
CA ASP A 26 17.92 9.56 -13.18
C ASP A 26 17.79 9.51 -14.70
N ASN A 27 17.71 8.30 -15.28
CA ASN A 27 17.58 8.05 -16.70
C ASN A 27 16.13 7.89 -17.18
N ALA A 28 15.15 8.20 -16.35
CA ALA A 28 13.73 8.17 -16.68
C ALA A 28 13.14 9.60 -16.76
N GLU A 29 12.30 9.81 -17.75
CA GLU A 29 11.38 10.95 -17.86
C GLU A 29 9.97 10.36 -17.89
N VAL A 30 9.19 10.59 -16.83
CA VAL A 30 7.89 9.94 -16.65
C VAL A 30 6.76 10.95 -16.85
N ILE A 31 5.79 10.58 -17.67
CA ILE A 31 4.59 11.37 -17.92
C ILE A 31 3.37 10.50 -17.60
N VAL A 32 2.49 10.98 -16.73
CA VAL A 32 1.21 10.32 -16.42
C VAL A 32 0.10 11.02 -17.20
N PHE A 33 -0.64 10.25 -17.97
CA PHE A 33 -1.79 10.71 -18.73
C PHE A 33 -3.07 10.28 -18.01
N GLU A 34 -3.90 11.26 -17.65
CA GLU A 34 -5.24 11.03 -17.07
C GLU A 34 -6.30 11.70 -17.95
N LYS A 35 -7.38 11.00 -18.22
CA LYS A 35 -8.46 11.50 -19.10
C LYS A 35 -9.40 12.49 -18.43
N ASP A 36 -9.51 12.42 -17.09
CA ASP A 36 -10.41 13.26 -16.30
C ASP A 36 -9.65 13.93 -15.15
N THR A 37 -9.90 13.45 -13.93
CA THR A 37 -9.28 13.97 -12.70
C THR A 37 -8.36 12.93 -12.10
N ILE A 38 -7.16 13.34 -11.69
CA ILE A 38 -6.22 12.48 -10.99
C ILE A 38 -6.88 11.91 -9.73
N GLY A 39 -6.83 10.59 -9.58
CA GLY A 39 -7.46 9.89 -8.47
C GLY A 39 -8.98 9.83 -8.50
N GLY A 40 -9.65 10.48 -9.44
CA GLY A 40 -11.10 10.70 -9.44
C GLY A 40 -12.00 9.47 -9.67
N ALA A 41 -11.43 8.36 -10.11
CA ALA A 41 -12.19 7.13 -10.39
C ALA A 41 -12.25 6.22 -9.14
N SER A 42 -11.79 4.98 -9.26
CA SER A 42 -11.81 3.98 -8.16
C SER A 42 -11.02 4.42 -6.94
N THR A 43 -9.95 5.16 -7.11
CA THR A 43 -9.12 5.67 -6.02
C THR A 43 -9.91 6.59 -5.08
N ALA A 44 -10.63 7.57 -5.62
CA ALA A 44 -11.47 8.47 -4.82
C ALA A 44 -12.68 7.78 -4.15
N LYS A 45 -13.05 6.59 -4.64
CA LYS A 45 -14.17 5.80 -4.12
C LYS A 45 -13.75 4.68 -3.18
N SER A 46 -12.44 4.55 -2.92
CA SER A 46 -11.93 3.56 -2.00
C SER A 46 -12.12 4.00 -0.55
N ALA A 47 -12.16 3.04 0.37
CA ALA A 47 -12.21 3.32 1.80
C ALA A 47 -10.90 3.91 2.35
N GLY A 48 -9.84 3.95 1.54
CA GLY A 48 -8.54 4.49 1.94
C GLY A 48 -7.80 3.64 2.98
N THR A 49 -8.20 2.40 3.17
CA THR A 49 -7.60 1.53 4.18
C THR A 49 -6.33 0.86 3.66
N VAL A 50 -5.23 0.95 4.41
CA VAL A 50 -3.99 0.24 4.17
C VAL A 50 -3.79 -0.79 5.28
N CYS A 51 -4.03 -2.07 4.99
CA CYS A 51 -3.94 -3.16 5.95
C CYS A 51 -2.77 -4.08 5.65
N LEU A 52 -2.02 -4.48 6.68
CA LEU A 52 -1.00 -5.51 6.55
C LEU A 52 -1.62 -6.88 6.29
N PHE A 53 -2.74 -7.19 6.92
CA PHE A 53 -3.48 -8.43 6.69
C PHE A 53 -4.99 -8.20 6.79
N ASP A 54 -5.74 -9.06 6.16
CA ASP A 54 -7.19 -9.10 6.16
C ASP A 54 -7.70 -10.53 6.34
N ASP A 55 -9.00 -10.71 6.44
CA ASP A 55 -9.68 -11.99 6.57
C ASP A 55 -9.58 -12.88 5.32
N SER A 56 -9.24 -12.32 4.16
CA SER A 56 -9.02 -13.08 2.92
C SER A 56 -7.75 -13.92 2.92
N LEU A 57 -6.87 -13.68 3.89
CA LEU A 57 -5.86 -14.58 4.41
C LEU A 57 -4.80 -15.05 3.44
N ARG A 58 -4.53 -14.27 2.47
CA ARG A 58 -3.51 -14.63 1.51
C ARG A 58 -2.17 -14.05 1.95
N ASN A 59 -1.56 -14.65 2.96
CA ASN A 59 -0.17 -14.39 3.34
C ASN A 59 0.80 -14.50 2.15
N ARG A 60 0.34 -15.07 1.06
CA ARG A 60 1.03 -15.14 -0.23
C ARG A 60 1.54 -13.78 -0.75
N TYR A 61 0.92 -12.67 -0.31
CA TYR A 61 1.32 -11.32 -0.72
C TYR A 61 1.84 -10.49 0.45
N TRP A 62 2.28 -11.14 1.52
CA TRP A 62 2.77 -10.47 2.71
C TRP A 62 3.87 -9.46 2.39
N ASP A 63 4.89 -9.86 1.65
CA ASP A 63 6.05 -9.00 1.34
C ASP A 63 5.63 -7.75 0.57
N VAL A 64 4.69 -7.88 -0.38
CA VAL A 64 4.18 -6.74 -1.15
C VAL A 64 3.35 -5.80 -0.27
N ARG A 65 2.53 -6.35 0.63
CA ARG A 65 1.73 -5.55 1.57
C ARG A 65 2.62 -4.82 2.56
N LEU A 66 3.60 -5.50 3.12
CA LEU A 66 4.57 -4.92 4.04
C LEU A 66 5.34 -3.79 3.36
N TYR A 67 5.87 -4.02 2.17
CA TYR A 67 6.54 -2.97 1.39
C TYR A 67 5.65 -1.75 1.14
N GLY A 68 4.39 -1.97 0.74
CA GLY A 68 3.42 -0.89 0.53
C GLY A 68 3.14 -0.10 1.81
N PHE A 69 2.91 -0.79 2.92
CA PHE A 69 2.67 -0.19 4.22
C PHE A 69 3.88 0.64 4.69
N GLU A 70 5.09 0.10 4.61
CA GLU A 70 6.32 0.80 4.97
C GLU A 70 6.59 1.99 4.05
N SER A 71 6.20 1.92 2.78
CA SER A 71 6.30 3.05 1.85
C SER A 71 5.42 4.22 2.29
N TYR A 72 4.20 3.97 2.77
CA TYR A 72 3.35 5.02 3.35
C TYR A 72 3.95 5.61 4.62
N LEU A 73 4.49 4.78 5.50
CA LEU A 73 5.18 5.26 6.72
C LEU A 73 6.38 6.14 6.39
N LYS A 74 7.14 5.75 5.37
CA LYS A 74 8.29 6.53 4.90
C LYS A 74 7.87 7.87 4.33
N MET A 75 6.88 7.90 3.44
CA MET A 75 6.36 9.15 2.86
C MET A 75 5.86 10.10 3.96
N GLU A 76 5.09 9.59 4.93
CA GLU A 76 4.57 10.40 6.04
C GLU A 76 5.68 10.91 6.98
N ALA A 77 6.79 10.17 7.11
CA ALA A 77 7.94 10.58 7.89
C ALA A 77 8.81 11.64 7.18
N GLU A 78 8.91 11.55 5.86
CA GLU A 78 9.65 12.53 5.03
C GLU A 78 8.90 13.86 4.92
N GLU A 79 7.59 13.80 4.76
CA GLU A 79 6.73 14.99 4.68
C GLU A 79 5.38 14.70 5.35
N LYS A 80 5.22 15.21 6.56
CA LYS A 80 4.01 14.98 7.37
C LYS A 80 2.75 15.45 6.64
N GLY A 81 1.78 14.56 6.52
CA GLY A 81 0.52 14.80 5.82
C GLY A 81 0.59 14.56 4.31
N SER A 82 1.75 14.20 3.74
CA SER A 82 1.91 13.96 2.31
C SER A 82 1.09 12.78 1.81
N ALA A 83 1.01 11.72 2.60
CA ALA A 83 0.22 10.53 2.32
C ALA A 83 -1.16 10.54 3.01
N GLY A 84 -1.39 11.44 3.98
CA GLY A 84 -2.59 11.46 4.82
C GLY A 84 -2.78 10.15 5.58
N PHE A 85 -1.68 9.52 6.00
CA PHE A 85 -1.68 8.19 6.57
C PHE A 85 -1.65 8.22 8.10
N ASP A 86 -2.73 7.75 8.72
CA ASP A 86 -2.86 7.62 10.17
C ASP A 86 -2.79 6.15 10.62
N LYS A 87 -1.97 5.88 11.64
CA LYS A 87 -1.86 4.56 12.28
C LYS A 87 -3.00 4.32 13.28
N THR A 88 -4.18 4.02 12.78
CA THR A 88 -5.37 3.78 13.62
C THR A 88 -5.44 2.35 14.16
N GLY A 89 -4.68 1.42 13.59
CA GLY A 89 -4.80 -0.01 13.87
C GLY A 89 -5.94 -0.67 13.11
N THR A 90 -6.01 -2.01 13.20
CA THR A 90 -7.04 -2.82 12.54
C THR A 90 -7.54 -3.89 13.51
N LEU A 91 -8.85 -4.00 13.67
CA LEU A 91 -9.49 -5.10 14.36
C LEU A 91 -10.01 -6.11 13.33
N VAL A 92 -9.57 -7.35 13.43
CA VAL A 92 -10.03 -8.45 12.56
C VAL A 92 -10.73 -9.48 13.41
N VAL A 93 -11.96 -9.83 13.04
CA VAL A 93 -12.81 -10.77 13.79
C VAL A 93 -12.79 -12.13 13.12
N ALA A 94 -12.44 -13.17 13.87
CA ALA A 94 -12.56 -14.54 13.40
C ALA A 94 -14.02 -14.99 13.41
N THR A 95 -14.51 -15.46 12.26
CA THR A 95 -15.87 -15.99 12.11
C THR A 95 -15.90 -17.53 12.08
N ASN A 96 -14.74 -18.17 11.99
CA ASN A 96 -14.57 -19.61 12.02
C ASN A 96 -13.10 -19.96 12.30
N GLU A 97 -12.84 -21.25 12.57
CA GLU A 97 -11.49 -21.75 12.90
C GLU A 97 -10.43 -21.50 11.82
N GLN A 98 -10.82 -21.54 10.55
CA GLN A 98 -9.88 -21.29 9.45
C GLN A 98 -9.46 -19.82 9.43
N VAL A 99 -10.38 -18.88 9.63
CA VAL A 99 -10.09 -17.45 9.76
C VAL A 99 -9.23 -17.21 10.99
N GLU A 100 -9.56 -17.83 12.14
CA GLU A 100 -8.77 -17.75 13.36
C GLU A 100 -7.31 -18.17 13.15
N ALA A 101 -7.08 -19.33 12.56
CA ALA A 101 -5.74 -19.85 12.27
C ALA A 101 -4.93 -18.86 11.41
N THR A 102 -5.58 -18.19 10.49
CA THR A 102 -4.92 -17.24 9.61
C THR A 102 -4.65 -15.91 10.28
N ILE A 103 -5.55 -15.41 11.13
CA ILE A 103 -5.29 -14.24 11.97
C ILE A 103 -4.06 -14.51 12.84
N LYS A 104 -3.97 -15.66 13.51
CA LYS A 104 -2.79 -16.04 14.30
C LYS A 104 -1.50 -16.04 13.48
N THR A 105 -1.56 -16.55 12.25
CA THR A 105 -0.42 -16.51 11.33
C THR A 105 -0.06 -15.07 10.93
N GLY A 106 -1.04 -14.23 10.62
CA GLY A 106 -0.84 -12.82 10.31
C GLY A 106 -0.21 -12.04 11.46
N ILE A 107 -0.65 -12.30 12.69
CA ILE A 107 -0.05 -11.72 13.91
C ILE A 107 1.42 -12.15 14.05
N ALA A 108 1.74 -13.42 13.82
CA ALA A 108 3.12 -13.90 13.88
C ALA A 108 4.01 -13.22 12.84
N LEU A 109 3.53 -13.05 11.60
CA LEU A 109 4.23 -12.33 10.55
C LEU A 109 4.43 -10.84 10.89
N ALA A 110 3.40 -10.19 11.42
CA ALA A 110 3.48 -8.79 11.84
C ALA A 110 4.54 -8.60 12.93
N LYS A 111 4.55 -9.48 13.95
CA LYS A 111 5.56 -9.46 15.02
C LYS A 111 6.97 -9.69 14.49
N ALA A 112 7.15 -10.61 13.56
CA ALA A 112 8.44 -10.87 12.91
C ALA A 112 8.95 -9.66 12.13
N ALA A 113 8.05 -8.82 11.61
CA ALA A 113 8.36 -7.56 10.93
C ALA A 113 8.47 -6.35 11.89
N GLY A 114 8.41 -6.56 13.22
CA GLY A 114 8.52 -5.50 14.23
C GLY A 114 7.23 -4.72 14.52
N TYR A 115 6.09 -5.22 14.08
CA TYR A 115 4.78 -4.61 14.34
C TYR A 115 4.03 -5.32 15.47
N ASN A 116 3.22 -4.57 16.20
CA ASN A 116 2.37 -5.12 17.24
C ASN A 116 1.14 -5.82 16.64
N GLY A 117 0.82 -6.98 17.19
CA GLY A 117 -0.40 -7.70 16.90
C GLY A 117 -0.76 -8.57 18.09
N GLU A 118 -2.03 -8.55 18.49
CA GLU A 118 -2.52 -9.31 19.64
C GLU A 118 -3.75 -10.12 19.24
N TYR A 119 -3.85 -11.30 19.81
CA TYR A 119 -5.05 -12.13 19.77
C TYR A 119 -5.77 -12.00 21.11
N ILE A 120 -6.99 -11.53 21.08
CA ILE A 120 -7.83 -11.27 22.26
C ILE A 120 -9.07 -12.14 22.26
#